data_839a0d847c3f1c72f369620219c6de15
#
_entry.id   839a0d847c3f1c72f369620219c6de15
#
_cell.length_a   1.000
_cell.length_b   1.000
_cell.length_c   1.000
_cell.angle_alpha   90.00
_cell.angle_beta   90.00
_cell.angle_gamma   90.00
#
_symmetry.space_group_name_H-M   'P 1'
#
loop_
_entity.id
_entity.type
_entity.pdbx_description
1 polymer ?
#
loop_
_entity_poly.entity_id
_entity_poly.type
_entity_poly.pdbx_seq_one_letter_code
_entity_poly.pdbx_strand_id
1 'polypeptide(L)'
;MARADVASASAHADSIKGLAQSIANPAYRRLLTAEPLLRRAVPVLIIAFLATICVGALVQVLDHRRQTLTDEMLSLEAVADFTAERLQRPLNSAATVVDQAQITLTRVLPPWAAAPGRRFFLTNTDGAVIAENPIGGDAVGRRLVDLLGPAQPLTTFGAGAGVLEILLPNETKALATVRMLNAPLGQLAIVQSRDAALAGWRSLTTLTVTLSATTGFVVLILGFAFHWQATRAREADLIYETVRTRIDTALNRGRCGLWDWDLARGRIFWSQSMFEILGLDTKDDLLSFGDVNALVHPDDVRLYQLAAELADATTTTIDHAFRMRHAAGHWVWLRARCELVRQPGEPGLHLIGIAVDITEQKNLVQK
;
A
#
# COMPACT_ATOMS: atom_id res chain seq x y z
N MET A 1 -28.15 46.88 -30.71
CA MET A 1 -27.33 45.62 -30.63
C MET A 1 -26.22 45.62 -29.56
N ALA A 2 -25.77 46.74 -29.02
CA ALA A 2 -24.67 46.81 -28.07
C ALA A 2 -25.00 46.51 -26.58
N ARG A 3 -26.29 46.31 -26.20
CA ARG A 3 -26.68 45.99 -24.82
C ARG A 3 -26.75 44.49 -24.50
N ALA A 4 -26.79 43.61 -25.49
CA ALA A 4 -26.84 42.16 -25.32
C ALA A 4 -25.45 41.56 -25.07
N ASP A 5 -24.38 42.15 -25.61
CA ASP A 5 -23.00 41.65 -25.46
C ASP A 5 -22.42 41.94 -24.07
N VAL A 6 -22.83 42.99 -23.39
CA VAL A 6 -22.35 43.33 -22.03
C VAL A 6 -22.96 42.39 -20.98
N ALA A 7 -24.20 41.96 -21.17
CA ALA A 7 -24.87 41.03 -20.26
C ALA A 7 -24.32 39.61 -20.37
N SER A 8 -23.89 39.17 -21.55
CA SER A 8 -23.27 37.86 -21.75
C SER A 8 -21.85 37.80 -21.20
N ALA A 9 -21.09 38.91 -21.30
CA ALA A 9 -19.74 39.02 -20.75
C ALA A 9 -19.74 39.03 -19.20
N SER A 10 -20.72 39.71 -18.58
CA SER A 10 -20.86 39.69 -17.10
C SER A 10 -21.31 38.32 -16.57
N ALA A 11 -22.22 37.63 -17.27
CA ALA A 11 -22.64 36.27 -16.89
C ALA A 11 -21.51 35.25 -17.03
N HIS A 12 -20.60 35.43 -18.00
CA HIS A 12 -19.40 34.55 -18.13
C HIS A 12 -18.37 34.84 -17.04
N ALA A 13 -18.15 36.10 -16.69
CA ALA A 13 -17.24 36.47 -15.59
C ALA A 13 -17.74 36.01 -14.23
N ASP A 14 -19.05 36.04 -13.98
CA ASP A 14 -19.64 35.51 -12.74
C ASP A 14 -19.63 33.97 -12.68
N SER A 15 -19.76 33.31 -13.82
CA SER A 15 -19.59 31.84 -13.91
C SER A 15 -18.15 31.40 -13.64
N ILE A 16 -17.16 32.15 -14.13
CA ILE A 16 -15.73 31.88 -13.88
C ILE A 16 -15.38 32.17 -12.42
N LYS A 17 -15.91 33.22 -11.81
CA LYS A 17 -15.77 33.51 -10.37
C LYS A 17 -16.43 32.44 -9.51
N GLY A 18 -17.59 31.92 -9.89
CA GLY A 18 -18.26 30.82 -9.22
C GLY A 18 -17.46 29.52 -9.29
N LEU A 19 -16.83 29.22 -10.43
CA LEU A 19 -15.92 28.07 -10.59
C LEU A 19 -14.62 28.23 -9.78
N ALA A 20 -14.02 29.42 -9.79
CA ALA A 20 -12.83 29.70 -8.98
C ALA A 20 -13.11 29.63 -7.46
N GLN A 21 -14.31 30.10 -7.04
CA GLN A 21 -14.73 29.93 -5.64
C GLN A 21 -15.11 28.48 -5.27
N SER A 22 -15.59 27.67 -6.19
CA SER A 22 -15.87 26.24 -5.95
C SER A 22 -14.59 25.40 -5.89
N ILE A 23 -13.53 25.81 -6.60
CA ILE A 23 -12.19 25.17 -6.54
C ILE A 23 -11.44 25.60 -5.28
N ALA A 24 -11.71 26.79 -4.74
CA ALA A 24 -11.23 27.25 -3.42
C ALA A 24 -12.01 26.62 -2.24
N ASN A 25 -12.54 25.45 -2.40
CA ASN A 25 -13.46 24.77 -1.50
C ASN A 25 -12.83 24.49 -0.11
N PRO A 26 -13.59 24.70 0.98
CA PRO A 26 -13.16 24.43 2.36
C PRO A 26 -12.71 22.97 2.60
N ALA A 27 -13.05 22.04 1.72
CA ALA A 27 -12.55 20.67 1.74
C ALA A 27 -11.03 20.58 1.50
N TYR A 28 -10.47 21.40 0.59
CA TYR A 28 -9.02 21.43 0.34
C TYR A 28 -8.26 22.06 1.51
N ARG A 29 -8.79 23.10 2.13
CA ARG A 29 -8.24 23.68 3.37
C ARG A 29 -8.27 22.69 4.55
N ARG A 30 -9.33 21.89 4.68
CA ARG A 30 -9.42 20.83 5.69
C ARG A 30 -8.42 19.71 5.44
N LEU A 31 -8.14 19.35 4.18
CA LEU A 31 -7.10 18.40 3.82
C LEU A 31 -5.70 18.93 4.14
N LEU A 32 -5.42 20.20 3.89
CA LEU A 32 -4.14 20.83 4.23
C LEU A 32 -3.92 20.94 5.75
N THR A 33 -4.97 21.22 6.52
CA THR A 33 -4.88 21.24 8.01
C THR A 33 -4.77 19.83 8.61
N ALA A 34 -5.28 18.80 7.93
CA ALA A 34 -5.16 17.40 8.33
C ALA A 34 -3.82 16.75 7.88
N GLU A 35 -3.06 17.39 7.00
CA GLU A 35 -1.80 16.87 6.45
C GLU A 35 -0.79 16.42 7.52
N PRO A 36 -0.49 17.19 8.58
CA PRO A 36 0.46 16.75 9.61
C PRO A 36 -0.04 15.54 10.41
N LEU A 37 -1.35 15.41 10.56
CA LEU A 37 -1.98 14.29 11.26
C LEU A 37 -1.95 13.03 10.38
N LEU A 38 -2.28 13.14 9.10
CA LEU A 38 -2.22 12.05 8.12
C LEU A 38 -0.79 11.51 7.96
N ARG A 39 0.22 12.38 7.95
CA ARG A 39 1.63 11.97 7.87
C ARG A 39 2.09 11.13 9.06
N ARG A 40 1.56 11.37 10.27
CA ARG A 40 1.85 10.54 11.46
C ARG A 40 0.99 9.28 11.48
N ALA A 41 -0.22 9.35 10.95
CA ALA A 41 -1.15 8.21 10.89
C ALA A 41 -0.70 7.14 9.89
N VAL A 42 -0.12 7.51 8.73
CA VAL A 42 0.27 6.55 7.68
C VAL A 42 1.25 5.47 8.18
N PRO A 43 2.37 5.77 8.86
CA PRO A 43 3.24 4.74 9.42
C PRO A 43 2.54 3.84 10.44
N VAL A 44 1.69 4.42 11.30
CA VAL A 44 0.92 3.67 12.30
C VAL A 44 -0.08 2.72 11.62
N LEU A 45 -0.77 3.18 10.58
CA LEU A 45 -1.69 2.36 9.79
C LEU A 45 -0.97 1.21 9.07
N ILE A 46 0.21 1.46 8.52
CA ILE A 46 1.03 0.42 7.89
C ILE A 46 1.42 -0.65 8.91
N ILE A 47 1.90 -0.25 10.09
CA ILE A 47 2.26 -1.18 11.17
C ILE A 47 1.04 -1.97 11.63
N ALA A 48 -0.10 -1.31 11.86
CA ALA A 48 -1.34 -1.96 12.25
C ALA A 48 -1.83 -2.96 11.19
N PHE A 49 -1.75 -2.60 9.91
CA PHE A 49 -2.11 -3.48 8.80
C PHE A 49 -1.19 -4.71 8.72
N LEU A 50 0.12 -4.53 8.85
CA LEU A 50 1.09 -5.63 8.86
C LEU A 50 0.87 -6.55 10.06
N ALA A 51 0.59 -5.99 11.24
CA ALA A 51 0.25 -6.77 12.43
C ALA A 51 -1.02 -7.59 12.22
N THR A 52 -2.04 -7.01 11.58
CA THR A 52 -3.29 -7.71 11.26
C THR A 52 -3.06 -8.88 10.30
N ILE A 53 -2.25 -8.69 9.25
CA ILE A 53 -1.87 -9.78 8.32
C ILE A 53 -1.13 -10.89 9.08
N CYS A 54 -0.16 -10.54 9.92
CA CYS A 54 0.63 -11.51 10.67
C CYS A 54 -0.24 -12.33 11.64
N VAL A 55 -1.08 -11.67 12.42
CA VAL A 55 -2.01 -12.32 13.36
C VAL A 55 -3.02 -13.17 12.60
N GLY A 56 -3.61 -12.66 11.51
CA GLY A 56 -4.55 -13.40 10.69
C GLY A 56 -3.94 -14.65 10.08
N ALA A 57 -2.75 -14.56 9.52
CA ALA A 57 -2.03 -15.71 8.96
C ALA A 57 -1.70 -16.75 10.06
N LEU A 58 -1.26 -16.31 11.23
CA LEU A 58 -0.96 -17.20 12.36
C LEU A 58 -2.21 -17.95 12.82
N VAL A 59 -3.31 -17.24 13.04
CA VAL A 59 -4.60 -17.86 13.45
C VAL A 59 -5.06 -18.85 12.39
N GLN A 60 -5.04 -18.48 11.13
CA GLN A 60 -5.44 -19.35 10.02
C GLN A 60 -4.61 -20.63 9.93
N VAL A 61 -3.29 -20.51 10.08
CA VAL A 61 -2.36 -21.68 10.05
C VAL A 61 -2.64 -22.64 11.21
N LEU A 62 -2.86 -22.11 12.42
CA LEU A 62 -3.13 -22.91 13.60
C LEU A 62 -4.50 -23.58 13.54
N ASP A 63 -5.52 -22.87 13.11
CA ASP A 63 -6.89 -23.39 13.00
C ASP A 63 -6.99 -24.47 11.92
N HIS A 64 -6.44 -24.18 10.74
CA HIS A 64 -6.42 -25.16 9.64
C HIS A 64 -5.66 -26.46 10.01
N ARG A 65 -4.61 -26.36 10.82
CA ARG A 65 -3.89 -27.54 11.33
C ARG A 65 -4.80 -28.40 12.23
N ARG A 66 -5.58 -27.77 13.11
CA ARG A 66 -6.52 -28.48 14.00
C ARG A 66 -7.63 -29.14 13.18
N GLN A 67 -8.20 -28.44 12.24
CA GLN A 67 -9.26 -28.96 11.36
C GLN A 67 -8.74 -30.17 10.56
N THR A 68 -7.57 -30.07 9.92
CA THR A 68 -6.99 -31.19 9.16
C THR A 68 -6.81 -32.44 10.01
N LEU A 69 -6.31 -32.30 11.25
CA LEU A 69 -6.17 -33.46 12.14
C LEU A 69 -7.53 -34.06 12.53
N THR A 70 -8.52 -33.23 12.79
CA THR A 70 -9.88 -33.70 13.13
C THR A 70 -10.53 -34.41 11.94
N ASP A 71 -10.42 -33.86 10.75
CA ASP A 71 -10.97 -34.43 9.52
C ASP A 71 -10.30 -35.77 9.18
N GLU A 72 -8.97 -35.89 9.37
CA GLU A 72 -8.26 -37.14 9.18
C GLU A 72 -8.66 -38.21 10.21
N MET A 73 -8.89 -37.82 11.48
CA MET A 73 -9.39 -38.75 12.50
C MET A 73 -10.79 -39.24 12.13
N LEU A 74 -11.70 -38.37 11.74
CA LEU A 74 -13.05 -38.76 11.30
C LEU A 74 -13.01 -39.64 10.05
N SER A 75 -12.13 -39.34 9.10
CA SER A 75 -11.91 -40.17 7.92
C SER A 75 -11.43 -41.55 8.27
N LEU A 76 -10.44 -41.67 9.20
CA LEU A 76 -9.94 -42.96 9.68
C LEU A 76 -11.03 -43.79 10.36
N GLU A 77 -11.85 -43.15 11.17
CA GLU A 77 -12.94 -43.82 11.87
C GLU A 77 -13.98 -44.37 10.87
N ALA A 78 -14.39 -43.52 9.91
CA ALA A 78 -15.34 -43.90 8.85
C ALA A 78 -14.82 -45.07 7.98
N VAL A 79 -13.54 -45.02 7.61
CA VAL A 79 -12.88 -46.09 6.86
C VAL A 79 -12.82 -47.39 7.67
N ALA A 80 -12.53 -47.29 8.98
CA ALA A 80 -12.45 -48.47 9.87
C ALA A 80 -13.78 -49.14 10.02
N ASP A 81 -14.86 -48.34 10.24
CA ASP A 81 -16.22 -48.87 10.41
C ASP A 81 -16.74 -49.53 9.13
N PHE A 82 -16.56 -48.85 8.00
CA PHE A 82 -16.98 -49.35 6.70
C PHE A 82 -16.24 -50.66 6.34
N THR A 83 -14.93 -50.71 6.58
CA THR A 83 -14.11 -51.86 6.22
C THR A 83 -14.43 -53.03 7.16
N ALA A 84 -14.59 -52.76 8.47
CA ALA A 84 -14.96 -53.78 9.45
C ALA A 84 -16.35 -54.39 9.16
N GLU A 85 -17.33 -53.57 8.83
CA GLU A 85 -18.69 -54.05 8.46
C GLU A 85 -18.65 -54.99 7.24
N ARG A 86 -17.86 -54.61 6.23
CA ARG A 86 -17.75 -55.48 5.03
C ARG A 86 -16.99 -56.78 5.27
N LEU A 87 -16.00 -56.76 6.14
CA LEU A 87 -15.25 -57.97 6.53
C LEU A 87 -16.08 -58.90 7.38
N GLN A 88 -17.09 -58.40 8.12
CA GLN A 88 -17.99 -59.16 8.95
C GLN A 88 -19.17 -59.79 8.20
N ARG A 89 -19.43 -59.39 6.96
CA ARG A 89 -20.49 -60.03 6.14
C ARG A 89 -20.13 -61.51 5.88
N PRO A 90 -21.06 -62.46 5.98
CA PRO A 90 -20.77 -63.89 5.91
C PRO A 90 -20.07 -64.24 4.59
N LEU A 91 -18.78 -64.51 4.68
CA LEU A 91 -17.96 -65.09 3.62
C LEU A 91 -18.13 -66.59 3.70
N ASN A 92 -18.43 -67.24 2.59
CA ASN A 92 -18.64 -68.68 2.51
C ASN A 92 -17.39 -69.46 2.96
N SER A 93 -17.49 -70.15 4.13
CA SER A 93 -16.53 -71.01 4.83
C SER A 93 -15.32 -70.32 5.54
N ALA A 94 -15.24 -70.56 6.86
CA ALA A 94 -14.28 -69.95 7.76
C ALA A 94 -12.79 -70.28 7.44
N ALA A 95 -12.49 -71.47 6.92
CA ALA A 95 -11.13 -71.90 6.61
C ALA A 95 -10.51 -71.18 5.39
N THR A 96 -11.33 -70.81 4.42
CA THR A 96 -10.91 -70.10 3.20
C THR A 96 -10.65 -68.62 3.46
N VAL A 97 -11.18 -68.03 4.54
CA VAL A 97 -11.07 -66.59 4.83
C VAL A 97 -9.69 -66.23 5.32
N VAL A 98 -9.03 -67.06 6.15
CA VAL A 98 -7.67 -66.81 6.66
C VAL A 98 -6.66 -67.01 5.55
N ASP A 99 -6.79 -68.07 4.74
CA ASP A 99 -5.86 -68.32 3.61
C ASP A 99 -5.96 -67.28 2.48
N GLN A 100 -7.14 -66.62 2.34
CA GLN A 100 -7.37 -65.60 1.35
C GLN A 100 -7.45 -64.18 1.95
N ALA A 101 -7.02 -64.00 3.17
CA ALA A 101 -7.16 -62.72 3.91
C ALA A 101 -6.60 -61.53 3.15
N GLN A 102 -5.48 -61.70 2.46
CA GLN A 102 -4.84 -60.65 1.66
C GLN A 102 -5.73 -60.20 0.48
N ILE A 103 -6.30 -61.15 -0.25
CA ILE A 103 -7.18 -60.87 -1.40
C ILE A 103 -8.46 -60.21 -0.89
N THR A 104 -8.98 -60.71 0.23
CA THR A 104 -10.22 -60.23 0.86
C THR A 104 -10.05 -58.76 1.33
N LEU A 105 -8.96 -58.45 2.02
CA LEU A 105 -8.65 -57.09 2.49
C LEU A 105 -8.55 -56.14 1.27
N THR A 106 -7.80 -56.50 0.24
CA THR A 106 -7.63 -55.67 -0.94
C THR A 106 -8.94 -55.45 -1.68
N ARG A 107 -9.83 -56.42 -1.75
CA ARG A 107 -11.14 -56.36 -2.41
C ARG A 107 -12.16 -55.50 -1.65
N VAL A 108 -12.12 -55.56 -0.32
CA VAL A 108 -13.05 -54.86 0.56
C VAL A 108 -12.72 -53.36 0.69
N LEU A 109 -11.44 -53.01 0.62
CA LEU A 109 -10.98 -51.63 0.72
C LEU A 109 -11.52 -50.78 -0.46
N PRO A 110 -12.30 -49.73 -0.18
CA PRO A 110 -12.75 -48.80 -1.24
C PRO A 110 -11.59 -47.94 -1.71
N PRO A 111 -11.61 -47.46 -2.99
CA PRO A 111 -10.56 -46.61 -3.53
C PRO A 111 -10.30 -45.33 -2.70
N TRP A 112 -11.32 -44.78 -2.08
CA TRP A 112 -11.23 -43.58 -1.23
C TRP A 112 -10.59 -43.86 0.13
N ALA A 113 -10.45 -45.10 0.57
CA ALA A 113 -9.75 -45.44 1.80
C ALA A 113 -8.22 -45.28 1.68
N ALA A 114 -7.70 -45.31 0.46
CA ALA A 114 -6.28 -45.13 0.22
C ALA A 114 -5.89 -43.66 0.45
N ALA A 115 -5.00 -43.41 1.40
CA ALA A 115 -4.41 -42.12 1.65
C ALA A 115 -2.90 -42.24 1.86
N PRO A 116 -2.12 -41.19 1.60
CA PRO A 116 -0.67 -41.22 1.82
C PRO A 116 -0.32 -41.65 3.26
N GLY A 117 0.57 -42.64 3.38
CA GLY A 117 1.04 -43.12 4.67
C GLY A 117 0.02 -43.90 5.50
N ARG A 118 -1.15 -44.27 4.93
CA ARG A 118 -2.18 -45.08 5.58
C ARG A 118 -1.88 -46.57 5.33
N ARG A 119 -1.87 -47.35 6.41
CA ARG A 119 -1.60 -48.81 6.39
C ARG A 119 -2.73 -49.52 7.10
N PHE A 120 -3.16 -50.65 6.55
CA PHE A 120 -4.21 -51.52 7.07
C PHE A 120 -3.57 -52.84 7.50
N PHE A 121 -3.94 -53.32 8.66
CA PHE A 121 -3.49 -54.60 9.18
C PHE A 121 -4.71 -55.42 9.59
N LEU A 122 -4.81 -56.63 9.09
CA LEU A 122 -5.84 -57.58 9.46
C LEU A 122 -5.17 -58.71 10.26
N THR A 123 -5.72 -59.03 11.44
CA THR A 123 -5.16 -60.10 12.30
C THR A 123 -6.07 -61.28 12.36
N ASN A 124 -5.52 -62.43 12.77
CA ASN A 124 -6.25 -63.56 13.26
C ASN A 124 -6.66 -63.35 14.74
N THR A 125 -7.37 -64.36 15.33
CA THR A 125 -7.82 -64.34 16.74
C THR A 125 -6.65 -64.29 17.74
N ASP A 126 -5.45 -64.71 17.36
CA ASP A 126 -4.25 -64.70 18.21
C ASP A 126 -3.51 -63.35 18.14
N GLY A 127 -4.01 -62.41 17.35
CA GLY A 127 -3.42 -61.10 17.15
C GLY A 127 -2.22 -61.04 16.20
N ALA A 128 -1.96 -62.14 15.46
CA ALA A 128 -0.96 -62.16 14.41
C ALA A 128 -1.50 -61.57 13.12
N VAL A 129 -0.74 -60.69 12.45
CA VAL A 129 -1.12 -60.05 11.20
C VAL A 129 -1.13 -61.08 10.06
N ILE A 130 -2.26 -61.27 9.40
CA ILE A 130 -2.47 -62.22 8.31
C ILE A 130 -2.57 -61.50 6.93
N ALA A 131 -2.89 -60.19 6.94
CA ALA A 131 -2.89 -59.39 5.70
C ALA A 131 -2.52 -57.96 6.02
N GLU A 132 -1.90 -57.29 5.06
CA GLU A 132 -1.58 -55.84 5.11
C GLU A 132 -1.86 -55.16 3.77
N ASN A 133 -2.19 -53.86 3.84
CA ASN A 133 -2.34 -52.98 2.66
C ASN A 133 -1.73 -51.63 2.98
N PRO A 134 -0.81 -51.05 2.15
CA PRO A 134 -0.29 -51.65 0.91
C PRO A 134 0.55 -52.89 1.16
N ILE A 135 0.62 -53.77 0.17
CA ILE A 135 1.39 -55.03 0.20
C ILE A 135 2.88 -54.70 0.14
N GLY A 136 3.71 -55.49 0.85
CA GLY A 136 5.17 -55.38 0.77
C GLY A 136 5.83 -54.79 2.02
N GLY A 137 5.11 -54.69 3.12
CA GLY A 137 5.70 -54.45 4.44
C GLY A 137 6.08 -55.73 5.17
N ASP A 138 6.85 -55.61 6.25
CA ASP A 138 7.30 -56.75 7.08
C ASP A 138 6.31 -57.05 8.24
N ALA A 139 5.01 -56.71 8.07
CA ALA A 139 4.07 -56.84 9.18
C ALA A 139 3.42 -58.25 9.26
N VAL A 140 3.26 -58.93 8.11
CA VAL A 140 2.61 -60.25 8.06
C VAL A 140 3.40 -61.27 8.88
N GLY A 141 2.72 -61.98 9.78
CA GLY A 141 3.32 -62.95 10.71
C GLY A 141 3.78 -62.32 12.05
N ARG A 142 3.86 -61.00 12.16
CA ARG A 142 4.16 -60.31 13.42
C ARG A 142 2.90 -60.04 14.23
N ARG A 143 3.05 -59.87 15.55
CA ARG A 143 1.91 -59.48 16.38
C ARG A 143 1.57 -57.98 16.20
N LEU A 144 0.28 -57.65 16.16
CA LEU A 144 -0.17 -56.28 16.05
C LEU A 144 0.34 -55.39 17.20
N VAL A 145 0.43 -55.97 18.42
CA VAL A 145 0.96 -55.28 19.61
C VAL A 145 2.44 -54.88 19.42
N ASP A 146 3.23 -55.66 18.71
CA ASP A 146 4.65 -55.33 18.43
C ASP A 146 4.77 -54.20 17.40
N LEU A 147 3.78 -54.06 16.51
CA LEU A 147 3.74 -53.02 15.52
C LEU A 147 3.23 -51.68 16.06
N LEU A 148 2.26 -51.73 16.97
CA LEU A 148 1.64 -50.54 17.57
C LEU A 148 2.34 -50.10 18.87
N GLY A 149 3.03 -51.02 19.53
CA GLY A 149 3.60 -50.84 20.85
C GLY A 149 2.74 -51.46 21.95
N PRO A 150 3.39 -52.06 22.99
CA PRO A 150 2.70 -52.92 23.99
C PRO A 150 1.80 -52.15 24.96
N ALA A 151 1.98 -50.86 25.13
CA ALA A 151 1.28 -50.06 26.13
C ALA A 151 0.18 -49.15 25.51
N GLN A 152 -0.32 -49.46 24.33
CA GLN A 152 -1.31 -48.61 23.65
C GLN A 152 -2.74 -48.94 24.13
N PRO A 153 -3.57 -47.93 24.45
CA PRO A 153 -4.98 -48.11 24.77
C PRO A 153 -5.78 -48.86 23.69
N LEU A 154 -5.37 -48.70 22.43
CA LEU A 154 -6.00 -49.37 21.29
C LEU A 154 -5.97 -50.88 21.37
N THR A 155 -4.90 -51.46 21.89
CA THR A 155 -4.77 -52.92 22.06
C THR A 155 -5.61 -53.46 23.22
N THR A 156 -5.95 -52.61 24.20
CA THR A 156 -6.74 -52.97 25.39
C THR A 156 -8.22 -52.71 25.18
N PHE A 157 -8.59 -51.55 24.64
CA PHE A 157 -10.01 -51.11 24.53
C PHE A 157 -10.59 -51.32 23.14
N GLY A 158 -9.77 -51.67 22.14
CA GLY A 158 -10.24 -51.93 20.77
C GLY A 158 -11.09 -50.78 20.21
N ALA A 159 -12.28 -51.11 19.69
CA ALA A 159 -13.20 -50.14 19.09
C ALA A 159 -13.62 -49.00 20.03
N GLY A 160 -13.68 -49.24 21.34
CA GLY A 160 -14.02 -48.22 22.34
C GLY A 160 -12.99 -47.11 22.51
N ALA A 161 -11.76 -47.29 22.00
CA ALA A 161 -10.73 -46.28 22.06
C ALA A 161 -10.85 -45.18 20.96
N GLY A 162 -11.66 -45.40 19.92
CA GLY A 162 -11.77 -44.47 18.79
C GLY A 162 -10.51 -44.36 17.95
N VAL A 163 -10.19 -43.17 17.51
CA VAL A 163 -8.93 -42.84 16.82
C VAL A 163 -8.01 -42.10 17.78
N LEU A 164 -6.81 -42.63 17.97
CA LEU A 164 -5.81 -42.08 18.89
C LEU A 164 -4.53 -41.69 18.15
N GLU A 165 -3.87 -40.63 18.63
CA GLU A 165 -2.48 -40.36 18.27
C GLU A 165 -1.58 -41.23 19.12
N ILE A 166 -0.79 -42.09 18.48
CA ILE A 166 0.12 -43.04 19.12
C ILE A 166 1.57 -42.78 18.71
N LEU A 167 2.49 -43.18 19.52
CA LEU A 167 3.90 -43.25 19.20
C LEU A 167 4.25 -44.71 18.83
N LEU A 168 4.65 -44.90 17.58
CA LEU A 168 5.06 -46.21 17.09
C LEU A 168 6.45 -46.58 17.65
N PRO A 169 6.85 -47.88 17.65
CA PRO A 169 8.18 -48.33 18.15
C PRO A 169 9.38 -47.67 17.47
N ASN A 170 9.21 -47.13 16.27
CA ASN A 170 10.22 -46.36 15.54
C ASN A 170 10.21 -44.86 15.89
N GLU A 171 9.56 -44.48 17.00
CA GLU A 171 9.43 -43.09 17.47
C GLU A 171 8.64 -42.16 16.55
N THR A 172 7.96 -42.66 15.52
CA THR A 172 7.11 -41.85 14.67
C THR A 172 5.70 -41.72 15.24
N LYS A 173 5.14 -40.50 15.17
CA LYS A 173 3.76 -40.23 15.56
C LYS A 173 2.82 -40.67 14.46
N ALA A 174 1.78 -41.42 14.85
CA ALA A 174 0.77 -41.90 13.93
C ALA A 174 -0.65 -41.76 14.52
N LEU A 175 -1.64 -41.62 13.66
CA LEU A 175 -3.04 -41.78 14.00
C LEU A 175 -3.39 -43.25 13.80
N ALA A 176 -4.04 -43.88 14.78
CA ALA A 176 -4.40 -45.26 14.68
C ALA A 176 -5.79 -45.54 15.28
N THR A 177 -6.44 -46.51 14.70
CA THR A 177 -7.72 -47.04 15.19
C THR A 177 -7.76 -48.54 15.01
N VAL A 178 -8.50 -49.21 15.87
CA VAL A 178 -8.66 -50.69 15.84
C VAL A 178 -10.13 -51.01 15.91
N ARG A 179 -10.57 -51.97 15.11
CA ARG A 179 -11.93 -52.55 15.16
C ARG A 179 -11.82 -54.09 15.41
N MET A 180 -12.61 -54.58 16.35
CA MET A 180 -12.74 -56.03 16.62
C MET A 180 -13.63 -56.66 15.54
N LEU A 181 -13.21 -57.78 15.03
CA LEU A 181 -13.93 -58.55 14.03
C LEU A 181 -14.39 -59.89 14.62
N ASN A 182 -15.38 -60.53 14.00
CA ASN A 182 -15.85 -61.84 14.38
C ASN A 182 -14.86 -62.93 13.93
N ALA A 183 -14.76 -64.02 14.74
CA ALA A 183 -13.98 -65.17 14.35
C ALA A 183 -14.36 -65.70 12.95
N PRO A 184 -13.40 -66.12 12.13
CA PRO A 184 -11.97 -66.42 12.43
C PRO A 184 -11.01 -65.23 12.33
N LEU A 185 -11.51 -64.03 11.98
CA LEU A 185 -10.70 -62.80 12.00
C LEU A 185 -10.61 -62.29 13.45
N GLY A 186 -9.59 -61.50 13.76
CA GLY A 186 -9.33 -60.92 15.06
C GLY A 186 -9.59 -59.41 15.09
N GLN A 187 -8.72 -58.66 14.52
CA GLN A 187 -8.76 -57.20 14.56
C GLN A 187 -8.42 -56.58 13.19
N LEU A 188 -9.04 -55.49 12.88
CA LEU A 188 -8.63 -54.59 11.81
C LEU A 188 -8.00 -53.36 12.45
N ALA A 189 -6.72 -53.13 12.19
CA ALA A 189 -6.02 -51.92 12.60
C ALA A 189 -5.71 -51.03 11.38
N ILE A 190 -5.95 -49.77 11.52
CA ILE A 190 -5.58 -48.77 10.52
C ILE A 190 -4.64 -47.80 11.18
N VAL A 191 -3.50 -47.56 10.53
CA VAL A 191 -2.44 -46.68 11.02
C VAL A 191 -2.10 -45.67 9.91
N GLN A 192 -2.09 -44.41 10.22
CA GLN A 192 -1.68 -43.36 9.28
C GLN A 192 -0.59 -42.50 9.90
N SER A 193 0.54 -42.34 9.18
CA SER A 193 1.60 -41.45 9.62
C SER A 193 1.04 -40.01 9.77
N ARG A 194 1.30 -39.40 10.93
CA ARG A 194 0.92 -37.98 11.18
C ARG A 194 1.53 -37.02 10.18
N ASP A 195 2.76 -37.30 9.75
CA ASP A 195 3.45 -36.48 8.78
C ASP A 195 2.81 -36.55 7.41
N ALA A 196 2.31 -37.72 7.02
CA ALA A 196 1.56 -37.88 5.78
C ALA A 196 0.16 -37.24 5.88
N ALA A 197 -0.52 -37.38 6.99
CA ALA A 197 -1.81 -36.74 7.27
C ALA A 197 -1.71 -35.21 7.19
N LEU A 198 -0.59 -34.62 7.62
CA LEU A 198 -0.35 -33.17 7.57
C LEU A 198 0.33 -32.71 6.29
N ALA A 199 0.58 -33.57 5.30
CA ALA A 199 1.28 -33.16 4.07
C ALA A 199 0.52 -32.07 3.29
N GLY A 200 -0.80 -32.22 3.14
CA GLY A 200 -1.66 -31.23 2.51
C GLY A 200 -1.67 -29.88 3.26
N TRP A 201 -1.75 -29.94 4.59
CA TRP A 201 -1.67 -28.76 5.44
C TRP A 201 -0.33 -28.02 5.27
N ARG A 202 0.80 -28.75 5.21
CA ARG A 202 2.14 -28.14 5.01
C ARG A 202 2.21 -27.37 3.69
N SER A 203 1.70 -27.94 2.61
CA SER A 203 1.70 -27.31 1.30
C SER A 203 0.89 -25.98 1.30
N LEU A 204 -0.33 -26.00 1.83
CA LEU A 204 -1.16 -24.81 1.96
C LEU A 204 -0.56 -23.78 2.91
N THR A 205 0.03 -24.21 4.02
CA THR A 205 0.69 -23.33 4.98
C THR A 205 1.88 -22.61 4.34
N THR A 206 2.72 -23.34 3.58
CA THR A 206 3.85 -22.73 2.86
C THR A 206 3.36 -21.64 1.89
N LEU A 207 2.30 -21.91 1.14
CA LEU A 207 1.72 -20.93 0.21
C LEU A 207 1.20 -19.69 0.98
N THR A 208 0.45 -19.89 2.06
CA THR A 208 -0.11 -18.80 2.86
C THR A 208 1.00 -17.94 3.47
N VAL A 209 2.03 -18.55 4.06
CA VAL A 209 3.16 -17.83 4.66
C VAL A 209 3.93 -17.05 3.59
N THR A 210 4.23 -17.68 2.46
CA THR A 210 4.97 -17.03 1.37
C THR A 210 4.20 -15.83 0.82
N LEU A 211 2.90 -15.99 0.59
CA LEU A 211 2.05 -14.91 0.08
C LEU A 211 1.93 -13.76 1.09
N SER A 212 1.74 -14.08 2.37
CA SER A 212 1.68 -13.06 3.44
C SER A 212 3.00 -12.32 3.61
N ALA A 213 4.13 -13.03 3.55
CA ALA A 213 5.47 -12.44 3.64
C ALA A 213 5.77 -11.52 2.45
N THR A 214 5.46 -11.96 1.23
CA THR A 214 5.66 -11.13 0.03
C THR A 214 4.77 -9.89 0.04
N THR A 215 3.50 -10.02 0.42
CA THR A 215 2.59 -8.89 0.56
C THR A 215 3.10 -7.89 1.61
N GLY A 216 3.51 -8.39 2.76
CA GLY A 216 4.09 -7.57 3.83
C GLY A 216 5.35 -6.83 3.37
N PHE A 217 6.23 -7.50 2.64
CA PHE A 217 7.46 -6.89 2.11
C PHE A 217 7.16 -5.78 1.09
N VAL A 218 6.21 -6.00 0.17
CA VAL A 218 5.78 -4.96 -0.78
C VAL A 218 5.21 -3.75 -0.07
N VAL A 219 4.35 -3.95 0.95
CA VAL A 219 3.78 -2.84 1.73
C VAL A 219 4.86 -2.06 2.48
N LEU A 220 5.88 -2.73 3.03
CA LEU A 220 7.03 -2.06 3.66
C LEU A 220 7.83 -1.21 2.68
N ILE A 221 8.13 -1.74 1.48
CA ILE A 221 8.85 -0.98 0.44
C ILE A 221 8.05 0.26 0.03
N LEU A 222 6.75 0.12 -0.23
CA LEU A 222 5.89 1.24 -0.61
C LEU A 222 5.79 2.27 0.51
N GLY A 223 5.66 1.83 1.76
CA GLY A 223 5.64 2.71 2.93
C GLY A 223 6.96 3.47 3.10
N PHE A 224 8.09 2.80 2.92
CA PHE A 224 9.41 3.43 2.94
C PHE A 224 9.59 4.44 1.81
N ALA A 225 9.22 4.07 0.58
CA ALA A 225 9.31 4.96 -0.58
C ALA A 225 8.45 6.22 -0.39
N PHE A 226 7.22 6.06 0.11
CA PHE A 226 6.34 7.18 0.43
C PHE A 226 6.95 8.09 1.51
N HIS A 227 7.48 7.52 2.58
CA HIS A 227 8.11 8.29 3.66
C HIS A 227 9.34 9.07 3.15
N TRP A 228 10.17 8.42 2.34
CA TRP A 228 11.34 9.03 1.72
C TRP A 228 10.97 10.21 0.80
N GLN A 229 9.96 10.02 -0.04
CA GLN A 229 9.47 11.07 -0.94
C GLN A 229 8.89 12.26 -0.16
N ALA A 230 8.13 11.99 0.91
CA ALA A 230 7.55 13.03 1.77
C ALA A 230 8.61 13.85 2.52
N THR A 231 9.74 13.25 2.92
CA THR A 231 10.86 13.98 3.57
C THR A 231 11.59 14.86 2.58
N ARG A 232 11.87 14.38 1.36
CA ARG A 232 12.53 15.17 0.31
C ARG A 232 11.71 16.39 -0.13
N ALA A 233 10.39 16.24 -0.23
CA ALA A 233 9.53 17.37 -0.57
C ALA A 233 9.65 18.51 0.47
N ARG A 234 9.70 18.18 1.75
CA ARG A 234 9.87 19.16 2.84
C ARG A 234 11.19 19.91 2.79
N GLU A 235 12.27 19.21 2.50
CA GLU A 235 13.60 19.83 2.38
C GLU A 235 13.61 20.84 1.23
N ALA A 236 12.97 20.51 0.10
CA ALA A 236 12.86 21.41 -1.02
C ALA A 236 12.03 22.67 -0.69
N ASP A 237 10.89 22.51 0.00
CA ASP A 237 10.04 23.63 0.42
C ASP A 237 10.77 24.56 1.40
N LEU A 238 11.48 24.00 2.38
CA LEU A 238 12.27 24.79 3.35
C LEU A 238 13.42 25.56 2.69
N ILE A 239 14.09 24.94 1.72
CA ILE A 239 15.14 25.61 0.95
C ILE A 239 14.52 26.75 0.13
N TYR A 240 13.40 26.51 -0.53
CA TYR A 240 12.69 27.51 -1.32
C TYR A 240 12.28 28.73 -0.48
N GLU A 241 11.62 28.51 0.67
CA GLU A 241 11.26 29.59 1.59
C GLU A 241 12.47 30.35 2.13
N THR A 242 13.54 29.64 2.46
CA THR A 242 14.77 30.26 2.95
C THR A 242 15.42 31.15 1.89
N VAL A 243 15.49 30.66 0.64
CA VAL A 243 16.05 31.42 -0.48
C VAL A 243 15.18 32.63 -0.79
N ARG A 244 13.86 32.48 -0.84
CA ARG A 244 12.90 33.57 -1.06
C ARG A 244 13.07 34.67 0.01
N THR A 245 13.10 34.28 1.28
CA THR A 245 13.29 35.25 2.39
C THR A 245 14.63 35.98 2.32
N ARG A 246 15.69 35.31 1.91
CA ARG A 246 17.01 35.93 1.72
C ARG A 246 17.02 36.91 0.57
N ILE A 247 16.39 36.57 -0.56
CA ILE A 247 16.24 37.46 -1.72
C ILE A 247 15.46 38.70 -1.31
N ASP A 248 14.29 38.54 -0.67
CA ASP A 248 13.45 39.66 -0.22
C ASP A 248 14.23 40.57 0.77
N THR A 249 14.98 39.98 1.69
CA THR A 249 15.82 40.75 2.64
C THR A 249 16.93 41.53 1.92
N ALA A 250 17.57 40.93 0.93
CA ALA A 250 18.63 41.58 0.15
C ALA A 250 18.07 42.74 -0.69
N LEU A 251 16.92 42.52 -1.35
CA LEU A 251 16.22 43.53 -2.14
C LEU A 251 15.77 44.71 -1.25
N ASN A 252 15.19 44.44 -0.09
CA ASN A 252 14.77 45.45 0.87
C ASN A 252 15.92 46.32 1.36
N ARG A 253 17.04 45.71 1.77
CA ARG A 253 18.24 46.45 2.20
C ARG A 253 18.88 47.28 1.07
N GLY A 254 18.76 46.81 -0.17
CA GLY A 254 19.23 47.52 -1.36
C GLY A 254 18.25 48.57 -1.86
N ARG A 255 17.08 48.78 -1.23
CA ARG A 255 15.97 49.61 -1.76
C ARG A 255 15.65 49.23 -3.20
N CYS A 256 15.65 47.92 -3.48
CA CYS A 256 15.34 47.35 -4.79
C CYS A 256 14.03 46.59 -4.74
N GLY A 257 13.14 46.82 -5.69
CA GLY A 257 11.96 46.02 -5.95
C GLY A 257 12.19 45.10 -7.16
N LEU A 258 11.75 43.84 -7.07
CA LEU A 258 11.68 42.93 -8.21
C LEU A 258 10.28 43.00 -8.81
N TRP A 259 10.21 42.94 -10.12
CA TRP A 259 8.94 42.89 -10.84
C TRP A 259 9.05 41.98 -12.06
N ASP A 260 7.94 41.33 -12.38
CA ASP A 260 7.76 40.47 -13.56
C ASP A 260 6.44 40.81 -14.23
N TRP A 261 6.52 41.20 -15.50
CA TRP A 261 5.36 41.50 -16.30
C TRP A 261 5.10 40.44 -17.35
N ASP A 262 4.02 39.70 -17.18
CA ASP A 262 3.45 38.82 -18.21
C ASP A 262 2.77 39.69 -19.30
N LEU A 263 3.46 39.88 -20.41
CA LEU A 263 2.96 40.69 -21.50
C LEU A 263 1.72 40.11 -22.18
N ALA A 264 1.60 38.76 -22.17
CA ALA A 264 0.48 38.08 -22.82
C ALA A 264 -0.82 38.23 -22.02
N ARG A 265 -0.72 38.24 -20.69
CA ARG A 265 -1.88 38.32 -19.79
C ARG A 265 -2.11 39.73 -19.21
N GLY A 266 -1.18 40.65 -19.42
CA GLY A 266 -1.26 42.01 -18.87
C GLY A 266 -1.19 42.07 -17.36
N ARG A 267 -0.52 41.11 -16.74
CA ARG A 267 -0.35 40.99 -15.27
C ARG A 267 1.05 41.29 -14.85
N ILE A 268 1.19 42.01 -13.75
CA ILE A 268 2.50 42.38 -13.19
C ILE A 268 2.60 41.82 -11.78
N PHE A 269 3.61 41.02 -11.55
CA PHE A 269 4.01 40.58 -10.23
C PHE A 269 5.00 41.58 -9.61
N TRP A 270 4.80 41.92 -8.35
CA TRP A 270 5.73 42.72 -7.56
C TRP A 270 6.21 41.94 -6.33
N SER A 271 7.51 42.08 -6.02
CA SER A 271 8.03 41.64 -4.76
C SER A 271 7.52 42.50 -3.60
N GLN A 272 7.58 41.96 -2.39
CA GLN A 272 7.19 42.72 -1.18
C GLN A 272 8.00 44.00 -1.05
N SER A 273 9.29 44.00 -1.39
CA SER A 273 10.13 45.20 -1.37
C SER A 273 9.67 46.31 -2.31
N MET A 274 9.03 45.95 -3.45
CA MET A 274 8.46 46.95 -4.36
C MET A 274 7.28 47.70 -3.73
N PHE A 275 6.38 46.98 -3.02
CA PHE A 275 5.31 47.58 -2.26
C PHE A 275 5.82 48.49 -1.14
N GLU A 276 6.86 48.04 -0.42
CA GLU A 276 7.46 48.82 0.69
C GLU A 276 8.11 50.11 0.19
N ILE A 277 8.79 50.10 -0.96
CA ILE A 277 9.37 51.31 -1.58
C ILE A 277 8.30 52.37 -1.86
N LEU A 278 7.10 51.94 -2.26
CA LEU A 278 5.99 52.83 -2.57
C LEU A 278 5.04 53.07 -1.38
N GLY A 279 5.29 52.39 -0.22
CA GLY A 279 4.44 52.51 0.95
C GLY A 279 3.03 51.92 0.76
N LEU A 280 2.88 50.98 -0.14
CA LEU A 280 1.58 50.36 -0.48
C LEU A 280 1.38 49.10 0.35
N ASP A 281 0.13 48.81 0.76
CA ASP A 281 -0.22 47.59 1.42
C ASP A 281 -0.22 46.42 0.44
N THR A 282 0.44 45.30 0.83
CA THR A 282 0.42 44.06 0.06
C THR A 282 -0.94 43.38 0.16
N LYS A 283 -1.84 43.67 -0.75
CA LYS A 283 -3.15 42.99 -0.83
C LYS A 283 -3.16 41.82 -1.78
N ASP A 284 -2.48 41.95 -2.91
CA ASP A 284 -2.33 40.92 -3.94
C ASP A 284 -0.96 41.06 -4.60
N ASP A 285 -0.16 40.02 -4.69
CA ASP A 285 1.14 40.05 -5.37
C ASP A 285 1.03 40.25 -6.88
N LEU A 286 -0.19 40.19 -7.45
CA LEU A 286 -0.49 40.27 -8.85
C LEU A 286 -1.34 41.54 -9.14
N LEU A 287 -0.73 42.50 -9.81
CA LEU A 287 -1.37 43.76 -10.22
C LEU A 287 -1.76 43.72 -11.69
N SER A 288 -2.81 44.47 -12.04
CA SER A 288 -3.09 44.75 -13.46
C SER A 288 -2.16 45.82 -14.00
N PHE A 289 -1.92 45.79 -15.31
CA PHE A 289 -1.15 46.83 -15.98
C PHE A 289 -1.74 48.22 -15.75
N GLY A 290 -3.08 48.34 -15.69
CA GLY A 290 -3.78 49.61 -15.44
C GLY A 290 -3.48 50.18 -14.06
N ASP A 291 -3.43 49.32 -13.03
CA ASP A 291 -3.14 49.72 -11.65
C ASP A 291 -1.73 50.29 -11.53
N VAL A 292 -0.74 49.62 -12.13
CA VAL A 292 0.65 50.07 -12.13
C VAL A 292 0.84 51.34 -12.93
N ASN A 293 0.21 51.42 -14.11
CA ASN A 293 0.31 52.63 -14.97
C ASN A 293 -0.33 53.87 -14.32
N ALA A 294 -1.33 53.70 -13.47
CA ALA A 294 -1.96 54.82 -12.73
C ALA A 294 -1.04 55.39 -11.63
N LEU A 295 -0.02 54.65 -11.21
CA LEU A 295 0.98 55.12 -10.24
C LEU A 295 2.15 55.88 -10.90
N VAL A 296 2.34 55.78 -12.21
CA VAL A 296 3.43 56.47 -12.95
C VAL A 296 3.07 57.92 -13.14
N HIS A 297 4.08 58.81 -13.05
CA HIS A 297 3.89 60.25 -13.25
C HIS A 297 3.45 60.55 -14.70
N PRO A 298 2.42 61.42 -14.92
CA PRO A 298 1.86 61.65 -16.26
C PRO A 298 2.86 62.19 -17.29
N ASP A 299 3.85 62.97 -16.85
CA ASP A 299 4.87 63.54 -17.73
C ASP A 299 6.04 62.59 -18.03
N ASP A 300 6.10 61.45 -17.36
CA ASP A 300 7.14 60.46 -17.57
C ASP A 300 6.71 59.42 -18.62
N VAL A 301 7.62 58.56 -19.04
CA VAL A 301 7.35 57.55 -20.06
C VAL A 301 6.19 56.66 -19.68
N ARG A 302 5.22 56.52 -20.58
CA ARG A 302 4.13 55.58 -20.41
C ARG A 302 4.68 54.18 -20.57
N LEU A 303 4.47 53.32 -19.58
CA LEU A 303 4.91 51.89 -19.58
C LEU A 303 4.48 51.16 -20.86
N TYR A 304 3.37 51.60 -21.47
CA TYR A 304 2.86 51.08 -22.73
C TYR A 304 3.80 51.33 -23.93
N GLN A 305 4.42 52.51 -23.98
CA GLN A 305 5.38 52.84 -25.01
C GLN A 305 6.67 52.05 -24.86
N LEU A 306 7.15 51.88 -23.63
CA LEU A 306 8.26 51.00 -23.30
C LEU A 306 8.03 49.53 -23.72
N ALA A 307 6.83 49.00 -23.50
CA ALA A 307 6.47 47.67 -23.94
C ALA A 307 6.41 47.53 -25.47
N ALA A 308 5.90 48.55 -26.17
CA ALA A 308 5.84 48.57 -27.62
C ALA A 308 7.25 48.68 -28.24
N GLU A 309 8.12 49.52 -27.69
CA GLU A 309 9.51 49.66 -28.12
C GLU A 309 10.30 48.33 -27.94
N LEU A 310 10.01 47.55 -26.91
CA LEU A 310 10.59 46.25 -26.72
C LEU A 310 10.08 45.19 -27.69
N ALA A 311 8.81 45.27 -28.06
CA ALA A 311 8.23 44.33 -29.02
C ALA A 311 8.81 44.50 -30.43
N ASP A 312 9.24 45.73 -30.76
CA ASP A 312 9.80 46.09 -32.07
C ASP A 312 11.35 46.14 -32.12
N ALA A 313 12.02 46.09 -30.96
CA ALA A 313 13.45 46.38 -30.89
C ALA A 313 14.34 45.12 -30.90
N THR A 314 15.51 45.30 -31.49
CA THR A 314 16.68 44.38 -31.40
C THR A 314 17.34 44.37 -30.03
N THR A 315 16.93 45.24 -29.11
CA THR A 315 17.47 45.36 -27.75
C THR A 315 16.63 44.60 -26.73
N THR A 316 17.27 43.70 -26.00
CA THR A 316 16.60 42.87 -24.99
C THR A 316 16.58 43.49 -23.59
N THR A 317 17.24 44.61 -23.37
CA THR A 317 17.40 45.26 -22.05
C THR A 317 16.94 46.72 -22.07
N ILE A 318 16.21 47.14 -21.03
CA ILE A 318 15.84 48.55 -20.81
C ILE A 318 16.48 49.04 -19.51
N ASP A 319 16.92 50.29 -19.49
CA ASP A 319 17.38 51.01 -18.30
C ASP A 319 16.71 52.41 -18.33
N HIS A 320 15.65 52.63 -17.56
CA HIS A 320 14.91 53.87 -17.57
C HIS A 320 14.61 54.36 -16.15
N ALA A 321 14.61 55.70 -15.96
CA ALA A 321 14.26 56.32 -14.69
C ALA A 321 12.92 57.08 -14.83
N PHE A 322 11.99 56.84 -13.94
CA PHE A 322 10.66 57.45 -13.90
C PHE A 322 10.16 57.62 -12.47
N ARG A 323 9.13 58.43 -12.30
CA ARG A 323 8.51 58.71 -11.00
C ARG A 323 7.27 57.83 -10.81
N MET A 324 7.16 57.26 -9.62
CA MET A 324 5.94 56.58 -9.16
C MET A 324 5.38 57.22 -7.89
N ARG A 325 4.07 57.15 -7.72
CA ARG A 325 3.35 57.78 -6.62
C ARG A 325 3.43 56.89 -5.38
N HIS A 326 3.98 57.44 -4.31
CA HIS A 326 3.98 56.81 -2.98
C HIS A 326 2.58 56.90 -2.35
N ALA A 327 2.20 55.97 -1.48
CA ALA A 327 0.94 55.98 -0.75
C ALA A 327 0.71 57.29 0.04
N ALA A 328 1.78 57.89 0.57
CA ALA A 328 1.75 59.19 1.27
C ALA A 328 1.62 60.41 0.31
N GLY A 329 1.46 60.23 -1.00
CA GLY A 329 1.19 61.25 -1.97
C GLY A 329 2.40 61.93 -2.61
N HIS A 330 3.63 61.68 -2.17
CA HIS A 330 4.85 62.19 -2.79
C HIS A 330 5.32 61.30 -3.94
N TRP A 331 6.27 61.76 -4.73
CA TRP A 331 6.84 61.05 -5.86
C TRP A 331 8.18 60.40 -5.46
N VAL A 332 8.33 59.10 -5.79
CA VAL A 332 9.55 58.32 -5.66
C VAL A 332 10.18 58.14 -7.01
N TRP A 333 11.47 58.47 -7.16
CA TRP A 333 12.23 58.21 -8.36
C TRP A 333 12.71 56.77 -8.39
N LEU A 334 12.24 56.00 -9.37
CA LEU A 334 12.67 54.63 -9.60
C LEU A 334 13.50 54.56 -10.87
N ARG A 335 14.60 53.78 -10.81
CA ARG A 335 15.35 53.37 -11.99
C ARG A 335 15.07 51.88 -12.22
N ALA A 336 14.31 51.60 -13.28
CA ALA A 336 13.99 50.23 -13.65
C ALA A 336 14.97 49.73 -14.72
N ARG A 337 15.51 48.52 -14.42
CA ARG A 337 16.29 47.73 -15.38
C ARG A 337 15.57 46.44 -15.60
N CYS A 338 15.35 46.05 -16.86
CA CYS A 338 14.63 44.84 -17.19
C CYS A 338 15.18 44.16 -18.44
N GLU A 339 14.87 42.93 -18.54
CA GLU A 339 15.20 42.05 -19.65
C GLU A 339 13.97 41.28 -20.12
N LEU A 340 13.85 41.11 -21.44
CA LEU A 340 12.80 40.29 -22.04
C LEU A 340 13.21 38.83 -21.99
N VAL A 341 12.48 38.03 -21.22
CA VAL A 341 12.75 36.61 -20.99
C VAL A 341 11.62 35.76 -21.56
N ARG A 342 12.00 34.68 -22.23
CA ARG A 342 11.05 33.65 -22.65
C ARG A 342 11.25 32.43 -21.75
N GLN A 343 10.26 32.13 -20.90
CA GLN A 343 10.35 30.98 -20.02
C GLN A 343 10.11 29.67 -20.80
N PRO A 344 10.95 28.63 -20.60
CA PRO A 344 10.76 27.33 -21.21
C PRO A 344 9.45 26.68 -20.70
N GLY A 345 8.50 26.42 -21.60
CA GLY A 345 7.23 25.77 -21.26
C GLY A 345 6.04 26.70 -21.06
N GLU A 346 6.24 28.02 -21.03
CA GLU A 346 5.15 29.00 -21.07
C GLU A 346 5.07 29.70 -22.42
N PRO A 347 3.85 29.90 -22.96
CA PRO A 347 3.67 30.53 -24.29
C PRO A 347 3.81 32.05 -24.28
N GLY A 348 4.18 32.67 -23.15
CA GLY A 348 4.23 34.14 -22.96
C GLY A 348 5.64 34.71 -22.95
N LEU A 349 5.73 36.01 -23.35
CA LEU A 349 6.90 36.85 -23.16
C LEU A 349 6.78 37.52 -21.79
N HIS A 350 7.83 37.41 -20.98
CA HIS A 350 7.95 38.04 -19.67
C HIS A 350 8.99 39.15 -19.72
N LEU A 351 8.67 40.29 -19.12
CA LEU A 351 9.60 41.35 -18.89
C LEU A 351 9.97 41.35 -17.40
N ILE A 352 11.17 40.82 -17.08
CA ILE A 352 11.62 40.68 -15.71
C ILE A 352 12.65 41.75 -15.40
N GLY A 353 12.51 42.40 -14.25
CA GLY A 353 13.43 43.48 -13.90
C GLY A 353 13.47 43.82 -12.42
N ILE A 354 14.37 44.72 -12.11
CA ILE A 354 14.50 45.37 -10.80
C ILE A 354 14.25 46.87 -10.92
N ALA A 355 13.64 47.41 -9.89
CA ALA A 355 13.46 48.87 -9.75
C ALA A 355 14.24 49.31 -8.49
N VAL A 356 15.11 50.28 -8.63
CA VAL A 356 15.93 50.86 -7.54
C VAL A 356 15.40 52.22 -7.18
N ASP A 357 15.19 52.52 -5.91
CA ASP A 357 14.88 53.84 -5.43
C ASP A 357 16.12 54.75 -5.51
N ILE A 358 16.04 55.70 -6.42
CA ILE A 358 17.11 56.71 -6.66
C ILE A 358 16.73 58.14 -6.19
N THR A 359 15.68 58.25 -5.35
CA THR A 359 15.15 59.56 -4.90
C THR A 359 16.22 60.38 -4.18
N GLU A 360 17.00 59.82 -3.30
CA GLU A 360 18.08 60.52 -2.60
C GLU A 360 19.16 61.02 -3.59
N GLN A 361 19.54 60.18 -4.57
CA GLN A 361 20.53 60.55 -5.56
C GLN A 361 20.04 61.73 -6.42
N LYS A 362 18.76 61.73 -6.85
CA LYS A 362 18.17 62.84 -7.61
C LYS A 362 18.07 64.13 -6.80
N ASN A 363 17.74 64.06 -5.52
CA ASN A 363 17.64 65.19 -4.65
C ASN A 363 19.02 65.84 -4.36
N LEU A 364 20.11 65.08 -4.36
CA LEU A 364 21.46 65.56 -4.17
C LEU A 364 22.01 66.31 -5.42
N VAL A 365 21.59 65.94 -6.62
CA VAL A 365 22.01 66.56 -7.86
C VAL A 365 21.24 67.86 -8.16
N GLN A 366 20.06 68.07 -7.55
CA GLN A 366 19.25 69.27 -7.73
C GLN A 366 19.50 70.36 -6.69
N LYS A 367 20.38 70.11 -5.70
CA LYS A 367 20.95 71.12 -4.79
C LYS A 367 22.27 71.63 -5.28
#